data_f7aec95fa4d1e67acf7316967d52ec52
#
_entry.id   f7aec95fa4d1e67acf7316967d52ec52
#
_cell.length_a   1.000
_cell.length_b   1.000
_cell.length_c   1.000
_cell.angle_alpha   90.00
_cell.angle_beta   90.00
_cell.angle_gamma   90.00
#
_symmetry.space_group_name_H-M   'P 1'
#
loop_
_entity.id
_entity.type
_entity.pdbx_description
1 polymer ?
#
loop_
_entity_poly.entity_id
_entity_poly.type
_entity_poly.pdbx_seq_one_letter_code
_entity_poly.pdbx_strand_id
1 'polypeptide(L)'
;MESANEPYEHIRVEHEDDLTWIVLNRPDRANALSNEMLDEFSDALESLKATGGPVLAIRGEGRGFSAGYDIGQVGVPKAADPVADRNRLQRNLDRYLAIWDHPKPVIAAVHGYCIAGATQLCVYTDITICADDARIGEPAIPIGGGYIAPLWAPLVGPKRAKELSFVPGNTIDATTAVMWGWANHAVPAAELLERVRGLAARIALTPPDVLRVKKLSINRAMESMGVRQAAGAVAEMDALLHTSPAVLAVRERIRVEGLKEVIASYRVPPTSDLSVPGVDE
;
A
#
# COMPACT_ATOMS: atom_id res chain seq x y z
N MET A 1 -14.36 -31.11 -11.09
CA MET A 1 -13.24 -30.44 -10.37
C MET A 1 -13.90 -29.76 -9.18
N GLU A 2 -13.83 -30.39 -8.03
CA GLU A 2 -14.32 -29.81 -6.77
C GLU A 2 -13.50 -28.57 -6.50
N SER A 3 -14.19 -27.44 -6.26
CA SER A 3 -13.57 -26.25 -5.73
C SER A 3 -13.03 -26.60 -4.35
N ALA A 4 -11.72 -26.78 -4.23
CA ALA A 4 -11.07 -26.80 -2.94
C ALA A 4 -11.56 -25.56 -2.21
N ASN A 5 -12.09 -25.74 -1.01
CA ASN A 5 -12.53 -24.67 -0.12
C ASN A 5 -11.33 -23.73 0.05
N GLU A 6 -11.32 -22.58 -0.62
CA GLU A 6 -10.25 -21.60 -0.44
C GLU A 6 -10.27 -21.20 1.03
N PRO A 7 -9.13 -21.23 1.74
CA PRO A 7 -9.11 -21.00 3.18
C PRO A 7 -9.45 -19.55 3.55
N TYR A 8 -9.54 -18.63 2.55
CA TYR A 8 -9.73 -17.21 2.71
C TYR A 8 -10.93 -16.70 1.92
N GLU A 9 -11.63 -15.72 2.47
CA GLU A 9 -12.79 -15.07 1.85
C GLU A 9 -12.39 -13.81 1.06
N HIS A 10 -11.42 -13.05 1.57
CA HIS A 10 -11.08 -11.71 1.09
C HIS A 10 -9.78 -11.65 0.29
N ILE A 11 -9.01 -12.73 0.32
CA ILE A 11 -7.83 -12.91 -0.51
C ILE A 11 -7.87 -14.27 -1.22
N ARG A 12 -7.03 -14.45 -2.24
CA ARG A 12 -6.72 -15.75 -2.81
C ARG A 12 -5.21 -15.96 -2.80
N VAL A 13 -4.79 -17.22 -2.62
CA VAL A 13 -3.39 -17.64 -2.76
C VAL A 13 -3.30 -18.55 -3.98
N GLU A 14 -2.55 -18.10 -4.98
CA GLU A 14 -2.40 -18.80 -6.26
C GLU A 14 -0.93 -19.24 -6.41
N HIS A 15 -0.68 -20.54 -6.60
CA HIS A 15 0.66 -21.10 -6.73
C HIS A 15 1.04 -21.30 -8.18
N GLU A 16 2.21 -20.79 -8.54
CA GLU A 16 2.93 -21.08 -9.78
C GLU A 16 4.33 -21.64 -9.40
N ASP A 17 5.09 -22.17 -10.36
CA ASP A 17 6.35 -22.87 -10.07
C ASP A 17 7.33 -22.01 -9.24
N ASP A 18 7.66 -20.82 -9.70
CA ASP A 18 8.64 -19.93 -9.08
C ASP A 18 7.99 -18.81 -8.24
N LEU A 19 6.67 -18.71 -8.26
CA LEU A 19 5.92 -17.57 -7.76
C LEU A 19 4.65 -18.02 -7.03
N THR A 20 4.38 -17.38 -5.89
CA THR A 20 3.07 -17.47 -5.25
C THR A 20 2.45 -16.09 -5.18
N TRP A 21 1.25 -15.96 -5.73
CA TRP A 21 0.46 -14.75 -5.66
C TRP A 21 -0.38 -14.69 -4.39
N ILE A 22 -0.43 -13.53 -3.76
CA ILE A 22 -1.48 -13.15 -2.83
C ILE A 22 -2.34 -12.12 -3.55
N VAL A 23 -3.58 -12.47 -3.82
CA VAL A 23 -4.52 -11.65 -4.58
C VAL A 23 -5.50 -11.00 -3.63
N LEU A 24 -5.52 -9.66 -3.56
CA LEU A 24 -6.55 -8.91 -2.84
C LEU A 24 -7.87 -9.06 -3.58
N ASN A 25 -8.88 -9.70 -2.99
CA ASN A 25 -10.05 -10.20 -3.67
C ASN A 25 -11.37 -9.61 -3.15
N ARG A 26 -11.48 -8.31 -3.11
CA ARG A 26 -12.73 -7.56 -2.86
C ARG A 26 -12.95 -6.51 -3.97
N PRO A 27 -13.02 -6.91 -5.26
CA PRO A 27 -13.06 -5.97 -6.37
C PRO A 27 -14.32 -5.07 -6.37
N ASP A 28 -15.43 -5.54 -5.83
CA ASP A 28 -16.68 -4.80 -5.60
C ASP A 28 -16.54 -3.67 -4.57
N ARG A 29 -15.55 -3.76 -3.69
CA ARG A 29 -15.14 -2.77 -2.69
C ARG A 29 -13.81 -2.10 -3.03
N ALA A 30 -13.40 -2.12 -4.29
CA ALA A 30 -12.14 -1.55 -4.75
C ALA A 30 -10.91 -2.12 -3.98
N ASN A 31 -10.96 -3.37 -3.56
CA ASN A 31 -9.96 -4.05 -2.73
C ASN A 31 -9.60 -3.26 -1.46
N ALA A 32 -10.60 -2.59 -0.86
CA ALA A 32 -10.39 -1.86 0.38
C ALA A 32 -9.92 -2.80 1.49
N LEU A 33 -8.85 -2.39 2.18
CA LEU A 33 -8.16 -3.16 3.22
C LEU A 33 -8.98 -3.15 4.51
N SER A 34 -9.88 -4.12 4.65
CA SER A 34 -10.62 -4.36 5.88
C SER A 34 -9.75 -5.11 6.91
N ASN A 35 -10.17 -5.14 8.17
CA ASN A 35 -9.43 -5.89 9.19
C ASN A 35 -9.39 -7.39 8.84
N GLU A 36 -10.51 -7.94 8.36
CA GLU A 36 -10.63 -9.33 7.98
C GLU A 36 -9.64 -9.68 6.84
N MET A 37 -9.62 -8.86 5.77
CA MET A 37 -8.64 -9.04 4.68
C MET A 37 -7.21 -8.96 5.18
N LEU A 38 -6.90 -8.01 6.08
CA LEU A 38 -5.55 -7.85 6.61
C LEU A 38 -5.16 -9.00 7.57
N ASP A 39 -6.12 -9.61 8.27
CA ASP A 39 -5.89 -10.78 9.09
C ASP A 39 -5.61 -12.02 8.23
N GLU A 40 -6.44 -12.26 7.20
CA GLU A 40 -6.20 -13.31 6.20
C GLU A 40 -4.86 -13.14 5.47
N PHE A 41 -4.52 -11.91 5.10
CA PHE A 41 -3.25 -11.57 4.47
C PHE A 41 -2.06 -11.91 5.38
N SER A 42 -2.16 -11.62 6.68
CA SER A 42 -1.11 -11.93 7.65
C SER A 42 -0.95 -13.43 7.86
N ASP A 43 -2.06 -14.16 7.92
CA ASP A 43 -2.07 -15.62 8.03
C ASP A 43 -1.44 -16.28 6.80
N ALA A 44 -1.80 -15.80 5.60
CA ALA A 44 -1.19 -16.25 4.35
C ALA A 44 0.33 -15.99 4.32
N LEU A 45 0.79 -14.79 4.71
CA LEU A 45 2.22 -14.49 4.78
C LEU A 45 2.95 -15.43 5.75
N GLU A 46 2.37 -15.73 6.91
CA GLU A 46 2.99 -16.64 7.87
C GLU A 46 3.11 -18.05 7.31
N SER A 47 2.02 -18.58 6.74
CA SER A 47 1.99 -19.90 6.09
C SER A 47 3.01 -20.00 4.94
N LEU A 48 3.13 -18.94 4.13
CA LEU A 48 4.00 -18.90 2.96
C LEU A 48 5.49 -18.78 3.30
N LYS A 49 5.87 -18.61 4.57
CA LYS A 49 7.29 -18.74 4.97
C LYS A 49 7.85 -20.12 4.68
N ALA A 50 7.02 -21.16 4.87
CA ALA A 50 7.43 -22.56 4.69
C ALA A 50 6.89 -23.22 3.40
N THR A 51 5.88 -22.62 2.76
CA THR A 51 5.17 -23.19 1.60
C THR A 51 5.25 -22.28 0.38
N GLY A 52 4.79 -22.78 -0.78
CA GLY A 52 4.73 -22.02 -2.02
C GLY A 52 6.09 -21.79 -2.69
N GLY A 53 6.08 -21.02 -3.78
CA GLY A 53 7.27 -20.70 -4.56
C GLY A 53 8.32 -19.85 -3.81
N PRO A 54 9.53 -19.72 -4.35
CA PRO A 54 10.63 -18.97 -3.73
C PRO A 54 10.41 -17.46 -3.73
N VAL A 55 9.45 -16.93 -4.51
CA VAL A 55 9.10 -15.51 -4.61
C VAL A 55 7.62 -15.34 -4.34
N LEU A 56 7.23 -14.30 -3.62
CA LEU A 56 5.85 -13.89 -3.44
C LEU A 56 5.54 -12.67 -4.31
N ALA A 57 4.30 -12.56 -4.79
CA ALA A 57 3.81 -11.33 -5.38
C ALA A 57 2.41 -10.99 -4.88
N ILE A 58 2.12 -9.69 -4.79
CA ILE A 58 0.83 -9.16 -4.35
C ILE A 58 0.21 -8.42 -5.52
N ARG A 59 -1.07 -8.70 -5.82
CA ARG A 59 -1.86 -7.98 -6.81
C ARG A 59 -3.29 -7.75 -6.32
N GLY A 60 -3.98 -6.82 -6.91
CA GLY A 60 -5.43 -6.67 -6.73
C GLY A 60 -6.20 -7.43 -7.80
N GLU A 61 -7.42 -7.87 -7.47
CA GLU A 61 -8.39 -8.36 -8.45
C GLU A 61 -9.19 -7.19 -9.03
N GLY A 62 -9.57 -7.28 -10.29
CA GLY A 62 -10.45 -6.31 -10.96
C GLY A 62 -9.70 -5.05 -11.41
N ARG A 63 -10.27 -3.85 -11.15
CA ARG A 63 -9.89 -2.60 -11.79
C ARG A 63 -8.67 -1.89 -11.17
N GLY A 64 -8.13 -2.36 -10.08
CA GLY A 64 -7.01 -1.70 -9.43
C GLY A 64 -6.45 -2.49 -8.26
N PHE A 65 -5.31 -2.06 -7.78
CA PHE A 65 -4.61 -2.73 -6.71
C PHE A 65 -5.40 -2.65 -5.40
N SER A 66 -5.59 -1.46 -4.84
CA SER A 66 -6.44 -1.23 -3.66
C SER A 66 -6.68 0.28 -3.44
N ALA A 67 -7.88 0.63 -2.98
CA ALA A 67 -8.26 1.98 -2.57
C ALA A 67 -7.76 2.36 -1.15
N GLY A 68 -6.99 1.48 -0.49
CA GLY A 68 -6.52 1.69 0.88
C GLY A 68 -7.49 1.17 1.93
N TYR A 69 -7.41 1.71 3.16
CA TYR A 69 -8.21 1.22 4.28
C TYR A 69 -9.71 1.33 4.03
N ASP A 70 -10.46 0.31 4.48
CA ASP A 70 -11.92 0.28 4.40
C ASP A 70 -12.54 1.32 5.37
N ILE A 71 -12.89 2.49 4.83
CA ILE A 71 -13.45 3.61 5.60
C ILE A 71 -14.84 3.26 6.16
N GLY A 72 -15.57 2.35 5.53
CA GLY A 72 -16.86 1.88 6.02
C GLY A 72 -16.77 1.14 7.36
N GLN A 73 -15.62 0.53 7.63
CA GLN A 73 -15.32 -0.12 8.93
C GLN A 73 -14.62 0.82 9.91
N VAL A 74 -14.06 1.93 9.45
CA VAL A 74 -13.56 3.01 10.31
C VAL A 74 -14.78 3.77 10.85
N GLY A 75 -15.66 3.06 11.57
CA GLY A 75 -16.80 3.66 12.25
C GLY A 75 -16.35 4.86 13.07
N VAL A 76 -17.23 5.86 13.18
CA VAL A 76 -17.04 6.94 14.16
C VAL A 76 -16.81 6.27 15.52
N PRO A 77 -15.63 6.40 16.13
CA PRO A 77 -15.39 5.79 17.44
C PRO A 77 -16.47 6.27 18.39
N LYS A 78 -17.07 5.34 19.16
CA LYS A 78 -18.11 5.68 20.16
C LYS A 78 -17.61 6.68 21.24
N ALA A 79 -16.34 6.74 21.43
CA ALA A 79 -15.58 7.80 22.12
C ALA A 79 -14.17 7.74 21.54
N ALA A 80 -13.53 8.89 21.31
CA ALA A 80 -12.16 8.92 20.85
C ALA A 80 -11.27 8.33 21.96
N ASP A 81 -10.90 7.06 21.80
CA ASP A 81 -9.91 6.40 22.66
C ASP A 81 -8.58 6.33 21.89
N PRO A 82 -7.66 7.29 22.16
CA PRO A 82 -6.40 7.35 21.45
C PRO A 82 -5.49 6.15 21.71
N VAL A 83 -5.66 5.46 22.87
CA VAL A 83 -4.89 4.26 23.19
C VAL A 83 -5.37 3.07 22.35
N ALA A 84 -6.67 2.86 22.26
CA ALA A 84 -7.24 1.84 21.40
C ALA A 84 -6.91 2.08 19.91
N ASP A 85 -6.95 3.33 19.47
CA ASP A 85 -6.62 3.70 18.10
C ASP A 85 -5.12 3.53 17.80
N ARG A 86 -4.25 3.94 18.70
CA ARG A 86 -2.81 3.65 18.61
C ARG A 86 -2.52 2.15 18.47
N ASN A 87 -3.20 1.33 19.26
CA ASN A 87 -3.03 -0.12 19.19
C ASN A 87 -3.54 -0.70 17.86
N ARG A 88 -4.60 -0.14 17.30
CA ARG A 88 -5.09 -0.49 15.96
C ARG A 88 -4.08 -0.14 14.88
N LEU A 89 -3.53 1.08 14.91
CA LEU A 89 -2.51 1.54 13.97
C LEU A 89 -1.22 0.70 14.08
N GLN A 90 -0.82 0.33 15.31
CA GLN A 90 0.33 -0.55 15.52
C GLN A 90 0.10 -1.94 14.90
N ARG A 91 -1.08 -2.52 15.06
CA ARG A 91 -1.40 -3.80 14.39
C ARG A 91 -1.29 -3.72 12.88
N ASN A 92 -1.73 -2.61 12.26
CA ASN A 92 -1.56 -2.43 10.83
C ASN A 92 -0.08 -2.30 10.44
N LEU A 93 0.70 -1.58 11.24
CA LEU A 93 2.16 -1.49 11.04
C LEU A 93 2.82 -2.86 11.14
N ASP A 94 2.46 -3.67 12.14
CA ASP A 94 3.01 -5.01 12.34
C ASP A 94 2.69 -5.93 11.15
N ARG A 95 1.49 -5.83 10.58
CA ARG A 95 1.08 -6.56 9.37
C ARG A 95 1.95 -6.19 8.16
N TYR A 96 2.29 -4.90 7.98
CA TYR A 96 3.17 -4.47 6.89
C TYR A 96 4.64 -4.81 7.14
N LEU A 97 5.09 -4.71 8.39
CA LEU A 97 6.42 -5.16 8.78
C LEU A 97 6.61 -6.67 8.55
N ALA A 98 5.54 -7.47 8.60
CA ALA A 98 5.61 -8.88 8.24
C ALA A 98 5.99 -9.11 6.77
N ILE A 99 5.65 -8.17 5.85
CA ILE A 99 6.12 -8.20 4.46
C ILE A 99 7.62 -7.91 4.42
N TRP A 100 8.06 -6.86 5.12
CA TRP A 100 9.46 -6.44 5.21
C TRP A 100 10.36 -7.53 5.77
N ASP A 101 9.90 -8.19 6.85
CA ASP A 101 10.64 -9.23 7.55
C ASP A 101 10.47 -10.62 6.91
N HIS A 102 9.63 -10.76 5.86
CA HIS A 102 9.38 -12.03 5.21
C HIS A 102 10.68 -12.62 4.62
N PRO A 103 10.98 -13.92 4.83
CA PRO A 103 12.25 -14.52 4.37
C PRO A 103 12.37 -14.58 2.83
N LYS A 104 11.27 -14.60 2.11
CA LYS A 104 11.23 -14.60 0.64
C LYS A 104 11.11 -13.19 0.10
N PRO A 105 11.63 -12.90 -1.11
CA PRO A 105 11.33 -11.68 -1.84
C PRO A 105 9.83 -11.51 -2.08
N VAL A 106 9.33 -10.27 -1.94
CA VAL A 106 7.94 -9.90 -2.16
C VAL A 106 7.85 -8.81 -3.21
N ILE A 107 7.07 -9.02 -4.26
CA ILE A 107 6.86 -8.09 -5.37
C ILE A 107 5.44 -7.51 -5.28
N ALA A 108 5.26 -6.20 -5.40
CA ALA A 108 3.96 -5.60 -5.64
C ALA A 108 3.72 -5.41 -7.15
N ALA A 109 2.61 -5.93 -7.65
CA ALA A 109 2.12 -5.74 -9.02
C ALA A 109 0.96 -4.74 -9.00
N VAL A 110 1.26 -3.47 -9.25
CA VAL A 110 0.34 -2.35 -9.06
C VAL A 110 -0.30 -1.95 -10.39
N HIS A 111 -1.62 -1.93 -10.45
CA HIS A 111 -2.41 -1.44 -11.59
C HIS A 111 -3.58 -0.58 -11.14
N GLY A 112 -4.14 0.22 -12.04
CA GLY A 112 -5.29 1.07 -11.78
C GLY A 112 -5.05 2.04 -10.63
N TYR A 113 -5.58 1.79 -9.45
CA TYR A 113 -5.41 2.64 -8.29
C TYR A 113 -4.68 1.92 -7.13
N CYS A 114 -3.74 2.64 -6.51
CA CYS A 114 -3.03 2.25 -5.30
C CYS A 114 -2.99 3.45 -4.35
N ILE A 115 -3.93 3.52 -3.42
CA ILE A 115 -4.22 4.74 -2.65
C ILE A 115 -4.07 4.48 -1.14
N ALA A 116 -3.63 5.47 -0.41
CA ALA A 116 -3.61 5.47 1.06
C ALA A 116 -2.88 4.24 1.65
N GLY A 117 -3.54 3.44 2.50
CA GLY A 117 -2.98 2.22 3.10
C GLY A 117 -2.40 1.22 2.10
N ALA A 118 -2.88 1.21 0.84
CA ALA A 118 -2.32 0.37 -0.21
C ALA A 118 -0.90 0.79 -0.60
N THR A 119 -0.61 2.09 -0.61
CA THR A 119 0.75 2.58 -0.86
C THR A 119 1.71 2.19 0.26
N GLN A 120 1.22 2.13 1.51
CA GLN A 120 2.01 1.63 2.63
C GLN A 120 2.37 0.16 2.45
N LEU A 121 1.41 -0.68 2.11
CA LEU A 121 1.68 -2.08 1.80
C LEU A 121 2.81 -2.20 0.77
N CYS A 122 2.74 -1.42 -0.32
CA CYS A 122 3.75 -1.45 -1.39
C CYS A 122 5.14 -0.98 -0.93
N VAL A 123 5.26 0.02 -0.04
CA VAL A 123 6.59 0.48 0.43
C VAL A 123 7.30 -0.53 1.33
N TYR A 124 6.58 -1.52 1.86
CA TYR A 124 7.18 -2.65 2.58
C TYR A 124 7.52 -3.86 1.70
N THR A 125 7.12 -3.86 0.42
CA THR A 125 7.57 -4.88 -0.52
C THR A 125 9.00 -4.61 -0.99
N ASP A 126 9.67 -5.65 -1.48
CA ASP A 126 11.07 -5.53 -1.95
C ASP A 126 11.17 -4.88 -3.33
N ILE A 127 10.16 -5.10 -4.17
CA ILE A 127 10.10 -4.62 -5.55
C ILE A 127 8.66 -4.20 -5.87
N THR A 128 8.52 -3.08 -6.57
CA THR A 128 7.22 -2.63 -7.08
C THR A 128 7.28 -2.47 -8.60
N ILE A 129 6.36 -3.13 -9.31
CA ILE A 129 6.16 -2.99 -10.74
C ILE A 129 4.77 -2.40 -10.96
N CYS A 130 4.69 -1.29 -11.69
CA CYS A 130 3.44 -0.61 -11.98
C CYS A 130 3.01 -0.83 -13.43
N ALA A 131 1.72 -1.03 -13.64
CA ALA A 131 1.10 -0.82 -14.92
C ALA A 131 1.09 0.68 -15.28
N ASP A 132 1.14 1.01 -16.55
CA ASP A 132 1.17 2.39 -17.06
C ASP A 132 -0.11 3.19 -16.73
N ASP A 133 -1.22 2.49 -16.45
CA ASP A 133 -2.48 3.08 -16.01
C ASP A 133 -2.53 3.39 -14.49
N ALA A 134 -1.50 2.98 -13.73
CA ALA A 134 -1.52 3.10 -12.27
C ALA A 134 -1.56 4.57 -11.80
N ARG A 135 -2.38 4.81 -10.76
CA ARG A 135 -2.44 6.06 -9.99
C ARG A 135 -2.12 5.75 -8.54
N ILE A 136 -1.08 6.37 -8.02
CA ILE A 136 -0.47 6.05 -6.73
C ILE A 136 -0.49 7.28 -5.86
N GLY A 137 -1.04 7.22 -4.65
CA GLY A 137 -0.99 8.40 -3.79
C GLY A 137 -1.93 8.43 -2.58
N GLU A 138 -2.35 9.62 -2.28
CA GLU A 138 -3.04 9.99 -1.05
C GLU A 138 -4.55 9.77 -1.09
N PRO A 139 -5.19 9.54 0.07
CA PRO A 139 -6.64 9.51 0.14
C PRO A 139 -7.24 10.89 -0.15
N ALA A 140 -8.41 10.88 -0.77
CA ALA A 140 -9.13 12.11 -1.08
C ALA A 140 -9.69 12.84 0.16
N ILE A 141 -9.64 12.22 1.35
CA ILE A 141 -10.22 12.75 2.59
C ILE A 141 -9.12 12.92 3.63
N PRO A 142 -8.95 14.14 4.19
CA PRO A 142 -7.90 14.41 5.18
C PRO A 142 -8.34 13.99 6.60
N ILE A 143 -8.42 12.68 6.86
CA ILE A 143 -8.82 12.12 8.17
C ILE A 143 -7.68 11.41 8.91
N GLY A 144 -6.50 11.40 8.34
CA GLY A 144 -5.25 10.93 8.92
C GLY A 144 -4.12 11.78 8.37
N GLY A 145 -2.96 11.77 8.96
CA GLY A 145 -1.94 12.73 8.54
C GLY A 145 -0.53 12.21 8.48
N GLY A 146 -0.22 11.20 9.22
CA GLY A 146 1.18 10.90 9.42
C GLY A 146 1.62 9.53 8.92
N TYR A 147 0.69 8.65 8.75
CA TYR A 147 0.99 7.22 8.69
C TYR A 147 1.64 6.76 7.38
N ILE A 148 1.39 7.45 6.27
CA ILE A 148 1.92 7.09 4.95
C ILE A 148 3.22 7.83 4.64
N ALA A 149 3.24 9.13 4.83
CA ALA A 149 4.29 10.01 4.37
C ALA A 149 5.71 9.70 4.86
N PRO A 150 5.95 9.30 6.14
CA PRO A 150 7.30 9.02 6.61
C PRO A 150 7.96 7.85 5.92
N LEU A 151 7.19 6.87 5.47
CA LEU A 151 7.71 5.69 4.77
C LEU A 151 8.07 5.98 3.32
N TRP A 152 7.50 7.01 2.74
CA TRP A 152 7.85 7.45 1.41
C TRP A 152 9.16 8.25 1.39
N ALA A 153 9.45 9.02 2.45
CA ALA A 153 10.58 9.92 2.47
C ALA A 153 11.94 9.26 2.18
N PRO A 154 12.26 8.06 2.68
CA PRO A 154 13.47 7.35 2.32
C PRO A 154 13.54 6.92 0.85
N LEU A 155 12.39 6.68 0.21
CA LEU A 155 12.33 6.22 -1.18
C LEU A 155 12.37 7.39 -2.17
N VAL A 156 11.50 8.39 -1.98
CA VAL A 156 11.27 9.46 -2.97
C VAL A 156 11.92 10.79 -2.59
N GLY A 157 12.45 10.88 -1.38
CA GLY A 157 12.97 12.10 -0.78
C GLY A 157 11.89 12.96 -0.11
N PRO A 158 12.26 13.75 0.91
CA PRO A 158 11.30 14.42 1.79
C PRO A 158 10.46 15.51 1.10
N LYS A 159 10.97 16.17 0.04
CA LYS A 159 10.21 17.19 -0.68
C LYS A 159 9.04 16.58 -1.46
N ARG A 160 9.30 15.51 -2.23
CA ARG A 160 8.29 14.80 -3.02
C ARG A 160 7.24 14.13 -2.10
N ALA A 161 7.69 13.52 -1.00
CA ALA A 161 6.80 12.96 0.00
C ALA A 161 5.84 14.01 0.58
N LYS A 162 6.32 15.23 0.89
CA LYS A 162 5.51 16.33 1.40
C LYS A 162 4.54 16.89 0.35
N GLU A 163 5.01 17.08 -0.89
CA GLU A 163 4.18 17.54 -2.00
C GLU A 163 3.02 16.59 -2.25
N LEU A 164 3.29 15.27 -2.30
CA LEU A 164 2.25 14.26 -2.44
C LEU A 164 1.26 14.32 -1.26
N SER A 165 1.77 14.36 -0.03
CA SER A 165 1.00 14.19 1.20
C SER A 165 0.17 15.43 1.59
N PHE A 166 0.56 16.64 1.19
CA PHE A 166 -0.12 17.87 1.61
C PHE A 166 -1.41 18.14 0.82
N VAL A 167 -1.57 17.52 -0.33
CA VAL A 167 -2.75 17.73 -1.18
C VAL A 167 -3.67 16.51 -1.11
N PRO A 168 -4.89 16.64 -0.54
CA PRO A 168 -5.84 15.54 -0.48
C PRO A 168 -6.13 14.97 -1.88
N GLY A 169 -6.06 13.64 -2.02
CA GLY A 169 -6.32 12.97 -3.29
C GLY A 169 -5.22 13.14 -4.35
N ASN A 170 -4.08 13.70 -3.97
CA ASN A 170 -2.94 13.83 -4.90
C ASN A 170 -2.39 12.46 -5.29
N THR A 171 -2.10 12.30 -6.57
CA THR A 171 -1.57 11.06 -7.13
C THR A 171 -0.46 11.33 -8.12
N ILE A 172 0.45 10.36 -8.25
CA ILE A 172 1.43 10.29 -9.32
C ILE A 172 1.10 9.12 -10.24
N ASP A 173 1.53 9.20 -11.49
CA ASP A 173 1.45 8.11 -12.45
C ASP A 173 2.63 7.13 -12.30
N ALA A 174 2.58 6.02 -13.02
CA ALA A 174 3.59 4.98 -12.98
C ALA A 174 4.98 5.47 -13.41
N THR A 175 5.06 6.33 -14.41
CA THR A 175 6.32 6.90 -14.91
C THR A 175 6.97 7.79 -13.85
N THR A 176 6.19 8.65 -13.24
CA THR A 176 6.62 9.50 -12.11
C THR A 176 7.06 8.65 -10.92
N ALA A 177 6.31 7.59 -10.60
CA ALA A 177 6.65 6.67 -9.50
C ALA A 177 8.03 6.01 -9.71
N VAL A 178 8.36 5.59 -10.93
CA VAL A 178 9.70 5.08 -11.29
C VAL A 178 10.75 6.18 -11.18
N MET A 179 10.48 7.35 -11.75
CA MET A 179 11.41 8.49 -11.72
C MET A 179 11.71 8.96 -10.29
N TRP A 180 10.76 8.82 -9.38
CA TRP A 180 10.93 9.18 -7.97
C TRP A 180 11.61 8.08 -7.15
N GLY A 181 11.67 6.85 -7.64
CA GLY A 181 12.22 5.70 -6.93
C GLY A 181 11.22 4.99 -6.00
N TRP A 182 9.92 5.28 -6.16
CA TRP A 182 8.87 4.56 -5.45
C TRP A 182 8.58 3.19 -6.09
N ALA A 183 8.68 3.10 -7.41
CA ALA A 183 8.56 1.86 -8.17
C ALA A 183 9.84 1.54 -8.93
N ASN A 184 10.06 0.25 -9.23
CA ASN A 184 11.22 -0.21 -10.00
C ASN A 184 10.97 -0.13 -11.51
N HIS A 185 9.74 -0.41 -11.96
CA HIS A 185 9.38 -0.46 -13.37
C HIS A 185 7.96 0.04 -13.60
N ALA A 186 7.74 0.67 -14.76
CA ALA A 186 6.44 0.92 -15.36
C ALA A 186 6.36 0.15 -16.67
N VAL A 187 5.26 -0.59 -16.89
CA VAL A 187 5.06 -1.44 -18.07
C VAL A 187 3.62 -1.29 -18.58
N PRO A 188 3.33 -1.60 -19.85
CA PRO A 188 1.95 -1.68 -20.31
C PRO A 188 1.10 -2.58 -19.42
N ALA A 189 -0.14 -2.18 -19.13
CA ALA A 189 -1.01 -2.91 -18.22
C ALA A 189 -1.19 -4.39 -18.61
N ALA A 190 -1.25 -4.67 -19.91
CA ALA A 190 -1.36 -6.04 -20.43
C ALA A 190 -0.11 -6.90 -20.16
N GLU A 191 1.03 -6.30 -19.89
CA GLU A 191 2.31 -6.99 -19.68
C GLU A 191 2.68 -7.14 -18.20
N LEU A 192 1.92 -6.53 -17.29
CA LEU A 192 2.27 -6.45 -15.87
C LEU A 192 2.53 -7.81 -15.25
N LEU A 193 1.59 -8.73 -15.37
CA LEU A 193 1.70 -10.06 -14.73
C LEU A 193 2.83 -10.88 -15.33
N GLU A 194 3.02 -10.82 -16.64
CA GLU A 194 4.12 -11.52 -17.32
C GLU A 194 5.48 -10.94 -16.91
N ARG A 195 5.57 -9.62 -16.75
CA ARG A 195 6.78 -8.97 -16.25
C ARG A 195 7.13 -9.42 -14.83
N VAL A 196 6.13 -9.59 -13.96
CA VAL A 196 6.33 -10.10 -12.60
C VAL A 196 6.80 -11.55 -12.63
N ARG A 197 6.16 -12.42 -13.45
CA ARG A 197 6.59 -13.82 -13.62
C ARG A 197 8.01 -13.95 -14.11
N GLY A 198 8.35 -13.21 -15.15
CA GLY A 198 9.71 -13.20 -15.71
C GLY A 198 10.77 -12.71 -14.71
N LEU A 199 10.43 -11.75 -13.84
CA LEU A 199 11.32 -11.32 -12.78
C LEU A 199 11.43 -12.38 -11.67
N ALA A 200 10.32 -12.98 -11.25
CA ALA A 200 10.29 -14.02 -10.24
C ALA A 200 11.12 -15.24 -10.64
N ALA A 201 10.98 -15.72 -11.89
CA ALA A 201 11.79 -16.81 -12.44
C ALA A 201 13.30 -16.51 -12.39
N ARG A 202 13.69 -15.26 -12.68
CA ARG A 202 15.10 -14.83 -12.59
C ARG A 202 15.59 -14.75 -11.14
N ILE A 203 14.76 -14.30 -10.21
CA ILE A 203 15.07 -14.26 -8.77
C ILE A 203 15.24 -15.68 -8.25
N ALA A 204 14.38 -16.62 -8.66
CA ALA A 204 14.38 -18.02 -8.26
C ALA A 204 15.67 -18.79 -8.63
N LEU A 205 16.46 -18.28 -9.57
CA LEU A 205 17.79 -18.82 -9.87
C LEU A 205 18.79 -18.62 -8.70
N THR A 206 18.49 -17.73 -7.76
CA THR A 206 19.32 -17.49 -6.58
C THR A 206 18.86 -18.39 -5.42
N PRO A 207 19.75 -19.14 -4.76
CA PRO A 207 19.38 -19.97 -3.64
C PRO A 207 18.63 -19.21 -2.54
N PRO A 208 17.59 -19.78 -1.91
CA PRO A 208 16.74 -19.09 -0.93
C PRO A 208 17.50 -18.45 0.24
N ASP A 209 18.48 -19.15 0.80
CA ASP A 209 19.29 -18.59 1.89
C ASP A 209 20.09 -17.36 1.48
N VAL A 210 20.57 -17.32 0.24
CA VAL A 210 21.28 -16.16 -0.33
C VAL A 210 20.31 -15.00 -0.51
N LEU A 211 19.10 -15.24 -1.03
CA LEU A 211 18.04 -14.22 -1.16
C LEU A 211 17.69 -13.63 0.20
N ARG A 212 17.48 -14.50 1.19
CA ARG A 212 17.16 -14.08 2.57
C ARG A 212 18.25 -13.17 3.15
N VAL A 213 19.51 -13.54 3.01
CA VAL A 213 20.62 -12.73 3.54
C VAL A 213 20.75 -11.41 2.81
N LYS A 214 20.60 -11.39 1.47
CA LYS A 214 20.61 -10.15 0.68
C LYS A 214 19.48 -9.19 1.13
N LYS A 215 18.24 -9.68 1.24
CA LYS A 215 17.10 -8.90 1.73
C LYS A 215 17.36 -8.34 3.13
N LEU A 216 17.76 -9.21 4.08
CA LEU A 216 18.06 -8.82 5.45
C LEU A 216 19.16 -7.76 5.53
N SER A 217 20.22 -7.88 4.72
CA SER A 217 21.32 -6.92 4.69
C SER A 217 20.85 -5.52 4.26
N ILE A 218 20.03 -5.44 3.19
CA ILE A 218 19.48 -4.19 2.68
C ILE A 218 18.51 -3.60 3.72
N ASN A 219 17.60 -4.41 4.25
CA ASN A 219 16.62 -3.96 5.24
C ASN A 219 17.29 -3.40 6.50
N ARG A 220 18.34 -4.03 7.01
CA ARG A 220 19.11 -3.53 8.16
C ARG A 220 19.80 -2.19 7.90
N ALA A 221 20.30 -1.97 6.69
CA ALA A 221 20.83 -0.66 6.32
C ALA A 221 19.74 0.43 6.38
N MET A 222 18.54 0.14 5.88
CA MET A 222 17.39 1.06 5.97
C MET A 222 16.91 1.24 7.42
N GLU A 223 16.89 0.19 8.22
CA GLU A 223 16.54 0.26 9.65
C GLU A 223 17.52 1.15 10.44
N SER A 224 18.80 1.14 10.08
CA SER A 224 19.81 2.04 10.67
C SER A 224 19.51 3.52 10.39
N MET A 225 18.74 3.82 9.35
CA MET A 225 18.24 5.17 9.04
C MET A 225 16.97 5.54 9.83
N GLY A 226 16.49 4.66 10.71
CA GLY A 226 15.35 4.92 11.59
C GLY A 226 13.97 4.64 10.99
N VAL A 227 13.86 3.89 9.89
CA VAL A 227 12.58 3.62 9.19
C VAL A 227 11.56 2.98 10.13
N ARG A 228 11.94 1.96 10.89
CA ARG A 228 11.04 1.26 11.82
C ARG A 228 10.61 2.14 13.00
N GLN A 229 11.53 2.93 13.54
CA GLN A 229 11.24 3.85 14.63
C GLN A 229 10.32 4.99 14.16
N ALA A 230 10.57 5.55 12.98
CA ALA A 230 9.73 6.59 12.39
C ALA A 230 8.29 6.09 12.20
N ALA A 231 8.10 4.87 11.68
CA ALA A 231 6.79 4.29 11.49
C ALA A 231 6.00 4.14 12.80
N GLY A 232 6.65 3.69 13.88
CA GLY A 232 6.03 3.60 15.21
C GLY A 232 5.63 4.95 15.79
N ALA A 233 6.52 5.95 15.72
CA ALA A 233 6.25 7.30 16.21
C ALA A 233 5.07 7.97 15.47
N VAL A 234 4.94 7.70 14.19
CA VAL A 234 3.83 8.23 13.38
C VAL A 234 2.50 7.61 13.75
N ALA A 235 2.44 6.32 14.09
CA ALA A 235 1.21 5.68 14.57
C ALA A 235 0.70 6.37 15.86
N GLU A 236 1.59 6.80 16.73
CA GLU A 236 1.23 7.56 17.94
C GLU A 236 0.68 8.95 17.60
N MET A 237 1.36 9.69 16.70
CA MET A 237 0.91 11.01 16.27
C MET A 237 -0.44 10.95 15.54
N ASP A 238 -0.65 9.94 14.71
CA ASP A 238 -1.90 9.76 13.96
C ASP A 238 -3.07 9.43 14.89
N ALA A 239 -2.86 8.62 15.92
CA ALA A 239 -3.87 8.35 16.95
C ALA A 239 -4.30 9.61 17.70
N LEU A 240 -3.36 10.51 18.01
CA LEU A 240 -3.67 11.81 18.59
C LEU A 240 -4.42 12.72 17.60
N LEU A 241 -3.98 12.77 16.33
CA LEU A 241 -4.65 13.53 15.29
C LEU A 241 -6.11 13.13 15.11
N HIS A 242 -6.40 11.83 15.18
CA HIS A 242 -7.76 11.31 15.04
C HIS A 242 -8.74 11.84 16.10
N THR A 243 -8.25 12.37 17.23
CA THR A 243 -9.06 13.00 18.27
C THR A 243 -9.22 14.52 18.07
N SER A 244 -8.56 15.10 17.07
CA SER A 244 -8.61 16.54 16.83
C SER A 244 -9.98 17.00 16.36
N PRO A 245 -10.41 18.22 16.73
CA PRO A 245 -11.68 18.79 16.28
C PRO A 245 -11.81 18.81 14.75
N ALA A 246 -10.73 19.04 14.03
CA ALA A 246 -10.72 19.08 12.57
C ALA A 246 -11.06 17.70 11.96
N VAL A 247 -10.43 16.62 12.42
CA VAL A 247 -10.72 15.26 11.94
C VAL A 247 -12.12 14.83 12.35
N LEU A 248 -12.55 15.13 13.57
CA LEU A 248 -13.90 14.82 14.03
C LEU A 248 -14.96 15.53 13.21
N ALA A 249 -14.74 16.79 12.81
CA ALA A 249 -15.62 17.52 11.91
C ALA A 249 -15.75 16.87 10.52
N VAL A 250 -14.63 16.40 9.94
CA VAL A 250 -14.67 15.68 8.65
C VAL A 250 -15.42 14.36 8.77
N ARG A 251 -15.21 13.60 9.84
CA ARG A 251 -15.93 12.35 10.11
C ARG A 251 -17.43 12.58 10.30
N GLU A 252 -17.82 13.65 11.00
CA GLU A 252 -19.22 14.04 11.14
C GLU A 252 -19.85 14.42 9.80
N ARG A 253 -19.13 15.17 8.96
CA ARG A 253 -19.57 15.43 7.59
C ARG A 253 -19.79 14.14 6.79
N ILE A 254 -18.88 13.16 6.88
CA ILE A 254 -19.06 11.86 6.22
C ILE A 254 -20.35 11.17 6.70
N ARG A 255 -20.65 11.24 7.99
CA ARG A 255 -21.86 10.64 8.58
C ARG A 255 -23.14 11.33 8.09
N VAL A 256 -23.11 12.65 7.94
CA VAL A 256 -24.31 13.45 7.62
C VAL A 256 -24.53 13.58 6.09
N GLU A 257 -23.46 13.91 5.38
CA GLU A 257 -23.50 14.21 3.94
C GLU A 257 -23.24 12.96 3.07
N GLY A 258 -22.60 11.94 3.63
CA GLY A 258 -22.14 10.75 2.92
C GLY A 258 -20.72 10.89 2.38
N LEU A 259 -20.03 9.73 2.30
CA LEU A 259 -18.62 9.65 1.90
C LEU A 259 -18.36 10.26 0.52
N LYS A 260 -19.24 10.00 -0.45
CA LYS A 260 -19.09 10.46 -1.84
C LYS A 260 -19.11 11.98 -1.95
N GLU A 261 -20.00 12.63 -1.24
CA GLU A 261 -20.17 14.09 -1.24
C GLU A 261 -18.97 14.77 -0.57
N VAL A 262 -18.51 14.20 0.55
CA VAL A 262 -17.33 14.73 1.24
C VAL A 262 -16.06 14.58 0.39
N ILE A 263 -15.86 13.43 -0.27
CA ILE A 263 -14.76 13.25 -1.25
C ILE A 263 -14.84 14.31 -2.35
N ALA A 264 -16.03 14.54 -2.92
CA ALA A 264 -16.21 15.53 -3.98
C ALA A 264 -15.84 16.95 -3.54
N SER A 265 -16.09 17.30 -2.27
CA SER A 265 -15.75 18.63 -1.73
C SER A 265 -14.25 18.90 -1.58
N TYR A 266 -13.42 17.86 -1.55
CA TYR A 266 -11.95 17.97 -1.50
C TYR A 266 -11.28 17.84 -2.88
N ARG A 267 -12.05 17.54 -3.94
CA ARG A 267 -11.51 17.51 -5.30
C ARG A 267 -11.22 18.94 -5.74
N VAL A 268 -9.93 19.29 -5.76
CA VAL A 268 -9.48 20.48 -6.46
C VAL A 268 -9.60 20.19 -7.96
N PRO A 269 -10.24 21.07 -8.77
CA PRO A 269 -10.16 20.95 -10.23
C PRO A 269 -8.68 20.87 -10.61
N PRO A 270 -8.27 20.07 -11.61
CA PRO A 270 -6.92 20.13 -12.10
C PRO A 270 -6.63 21.60 -12.44
N THR A 271 -5.67 22.17 -11.75
CA THR A 271 -5.18 23.51 -12.10
C THR A 271 -4.52 23.36 -13.44
N SER A 272 -5.19 23.83 -14.49
CA SER A 272 -4.67 23.95 -15.85
C SER A 272 -3.45 24.87 -15.97
N ASP A 273 -2.93 25.33 -14.84
CA ASP A 273 -1.94 26.41 -14.74
C ASP A 273 -0.61 26.04 -14.06
N LEU A 274 -0.29 24.74 -13.93
CA LEU A 274 1.09 24.35 -13.62
C LEU A 274 1.89 23.98 -14.87
N SER A 275 1.44 24.36 -16.06
CA SER A 275 2.31 24.47 -17.23
C SER A 275 3.35 25.57 -16.93
N VAL A 276 4.59 25.16 -16.69
CA VAL A 276 5.71 26.09 -16.65
C VAL A 276 5.75 26.76 -18.02
N PRO A 277 5.53 28.09 -18.14
CA PRO A 277 5.61 28.74 -19.43
C PRO A 277 7.03 28.57 -19.96
N GLY A 278 7.19 27.91 -21.12
CA GLY A 278 8.46 27.83 -21.83
C GLY A 278 9.19 26.49 -21.87
N VAL A 279 8.51 25.36 -21.69
CA VAL A 279 9.11 24.01 -21.86
C VAL A 279 8.46 23.23 -23.03
N ASP A 280 7.79 23.93 -23.93
CA ASP A 280 7.41 23.38 -25.25
C ASP A 280 8.27 24.08 -26.34
N GLU A 281 9.51 23.59 -26.54
CA GLU A 281 10.23 23.66 -27.81
C GLU A 281 11.29 22.54 -27.87
#